data_3ce6952af1041879da865957cd94b572
#
_entry.id   3ce6952af1041879da865957cd94b572
#
_cell.length_a   1.000
_cell.length_b   1.000
_cell.length_c   1.000
_cell.angle_alpha   90.00
_cell.angle_beta   90.00
_cell.angle_gamma   90.00
#
_symmetry.space_group_name_H-M   'P 1'
#
loop_
_entity.id
_entity.type
_entity.pdbx_description
1 polymer ?
#
loop_
_entity_poly.entity_id
_entity_poly.type
_entity_poly.pdbx_seq_one_letter_code
_entity_poly.pdbx_strand_id
1 'polypeptide(L)'
;SAGYVAMGLALNGGKPAAVCCTSGTALLNLHPAVAEAYYQQIPLVVISGDRPASAVGQMMGQTIPQPNVFQSLVKMSVTLPEVKDDNDDWYCNRLINEALLELYHNGRGHVHINVPISEPLFDFTTEELPEVRVINRYEGLNEYNNNFEEIFAKINLFTQRMVIAGQELMIYQFDDAVNQRMNRHFVWFSEYLANQTTPSKCITNFDAILYTLTEEEQKKYSPDFLLTFGGHVVSKRVKQFLKKYPPKEHWHVASDGAIVDTYGCLTKVFQVSVFEFLDRFTSYLMAKENTPYLRFWEMKSKQIPEPQLDYSSVGVVGSLIRKIAPDSVLHLANSSVVRYAQLFKIPRKVEVCCNRGTAGIEGSLSTAIGYAHLSDKL
;
A
#
# COMPACT_ATOMS: atom_id res chain seq x y z
N SER A 1 -12.15 -13.37 -9.21
CA SER A 1 -12.27 -13.48 -7.74
C SER A 1 -11.03 -14.09 -7.08
N ALA A 2 -10.46 -15.18 -7.59
CA ALA A 2 -9.33 -15.88 -6.93
C ALA A 2 -8.13 -14.96 -6.63
N GLY A 3 -7.72 -14.12 -7.57
CA GLY A 3 -6.64 -13.16 -7.35
C GLY A 3 -6.89 -12.18 -6.19
N TYR A 4 -8.10 -11.66 -6.09
CA TYR A 4 -8.50 -10.77 -4.98
C TYR A 4 -8.60 -11.51 -3.64
N VAL A 5 -9.03 -12.78 -3.64
CA VAL A 5 -8.99 -13.61 -2.42
C VAL A 5 -7.54 -13.80 -1.96
N ALA A 6 -6.64 -14.12 -2.88
CA ALA A 6 -5.21 -14.23 -2.58
C ALA A 6 -4.61 -12.92 -2.02
N MET A 7 -5.02 -11.77 -2.58
CA MET A 7 -4.66 -10.46 -2.01
C MET A 7 -5.11 -10.32 -0.55
N GLY A 8 -6.36 -10.68 -0.26
CA GLY A 8 -6.90 -10.62 1.11
C GLY A 8 -6.13 -11.53 2.08
N LEU A 9 -5.76 -12.73 1.64
CA LEU A 9 -4.92 -13.65 2.43
C LEU A 9 -3.53 -13.04 2.72
N ALA A 10 -2.89 -12.45 1.69
CA ALA A 10 -1.59 -11.83 1.86
C ALA A 10 -1.63 -10.59 2.77
N LEU A 11 -2.71 -9.81 2.71
CA LEU A 11 -2.92 -8.64 3.57
C LEU A 11 -2.99 -9.04 5.05
N ASN A 12 -3.79 -10.02 5.40
CA ASN A 12 -3.95 -10.45 6.79
C ASN A 12 -2.73 -11.22 7.30
N GLY A 13 -2.20 -12.14 6.50
CA GLY A 13 -1.13 -13.04 6.95
C GLY A 13 0.26 -12.40 7.02
N GLY A 14 0.46 -11.22 6.44
CA GLY A 14 1.78 -10.58 6.30
C GLY A 14 2.79 -11.43 5.50
N LYS A 15 2.32 -12.54 4.91
CA LYS A 15 3.10 -13.47 4.08
C LYS A 15 2.60 -13.47 2.65
N PRO A 16 3.42 -13.85 1.66
CA PRO A 16 2.96 -13.99 0.30
C PRO A 16 1.85 -15.03 0.20
N ALA A 17 0.85 -14.75 -0.62
CA ALA A 17 -0.15 -15.75 -0.99
C ALA A 17 0.08 -16.19 -2.43
N ALA A 18 -0.12 -17.48 -2.71
CA ALA A 18 -0.06 -18.01 -4.05
C ALA A 18 -1.45 -18.12 -4.67
N VAL A 19 -1.58 -17.79 -5.94
CA VAL A 19 -2.77 -18.03 -6.75
C VAL A 19 -2.39 -18.83 -7.98
N CYS A 20 -3.03 -20.00 -8.14
CA CYS A 20 -2.81 -20.89 -9.28
C CYS A 20 -3.97 -20.79 -10.26
N CYS A 21 -3.67 -20.86 -11.56
CA CYS A 21 -4.68 -20.96 -12.60
C CYS A 21 -4.21 -21.85 -13.76
N THR A 22 -5.18 -22.34 -14.52
CA THR A 22 -4.90 -23.03 -15.78
C THR A 22 -4.47 -22.06 -16.89
N SER A 23 -4.06 -22.59 -18.03
CA SER A 23 -3.61 -21.82 -19.20
C SER A 23 -4.73 -21.02 -19.90
N GLY A 24 -4.34 -20.11 -20.76
CA GLY A 24 -5.24 -19.35 -21.61
C GLY A 24 -5.89 -18.14 -20.89
N THR A 25 -7.15 -17.87 -21.20
CA THR A 25 -7.86 -16.69 -20.68
C THR A 25 -8.08 -16.72 -19.16
N ALA A 26 -7.94 -17.87 -18.50
CA ALA A 26 -7.97 -17.97 -17.04
C ALA A 26 -6.89 -17.08 -16.40
N LEU A 27 -5.68 -17.04 -16.97
CA LEU A 27 -4.60 -16.18 -16.52
C LEU A 27 -4.95 -14.69 -16.69
N LEU A 28 -5.59 -14.31 -17.80
CA LEU A 28 -5.98 -12.92 -18.04
C LEU A 28 -7.01 -12.41 -17.04
N ASN A 29 -7.84 -13.29 -16.47
CA ASN A 29 -8.79 -12.92 -15.42
C ASN A 29 -8.11 -12.52 -14.09
N LEU A 30 -6.81 -12.76 -13.94
CA LEU A 30 -6.03 -12.31 -12.78
C LEU A 30 -5.49 -10.88 -12.94
N HIS A 31 -5.46 -10.31 -14.17
CA HIS A 31 -4.91 -8.98 -14.44
C HIS A 31 -5.44 -7.88 -13.50
N PRO A 32 -6.75 -7.74 -13.26
CA PRO A 32 -7.24 -6.69 -12.37
C PRO A 32 -6.70 -6.83 -10.94
N ALA A 33 -6.61 -8.05 -10.41
CA ALA A 33 -6.06 -8.29 -9.08
C ALA A 33 -4.54 -8.09 -9.03
N VAL A 34 -3.82 -8.50 -10.08
CA VAL A 34 -2.38 -8.27 -10.21
C VAL A 34 -2.07 -6.77 -10.28
N ALA A 35 -2.83 -6.01 -11.06
CA ALA A 35 -2.68 -4.56 -11.14
C ALA A 35 -2.96 -3.89 -9.78
N GLU A 36 -4.00 -4.30 -9.09
CA GLU A 36 -4.32 -3.78 -7.75
C GLU A 36 -3.20 -4.11 -6.75
N ALA A 37 -2.72 -5.38 -6.74
CA ALA A 37 -1.63 -5.82 -5.88
C ALA A 37 -0.32 -5.05 -6.16
N TYR A 38 -0.05 -4.72 -7.44
CA TYR A 38 1.13 -3.94 -7.83
C TYR A 38 1.16 -2.59 -7.12
N TYR A 39 0.08 -1.82 -7.23
CA TYR A 39 0.02 -0.48 -6.65
C TYR A 39 -0.12 -0.46 -5.12
N GLN A 40 -0.57 -1.54 -4.52
CA GLN A 40 -0.58 -1.70 -3.06
C GLN A 40 0.67 -2.40 -2.51
N GLN A 41 1.60 -2.82 -3.36
CA GLN A 41 2.81 -3.55 -2.96
C GLN A 41 2.49 -4.81 -2.14
N ILE A 42 1.44 -5.55 -2.56
CA ILE A 42 1.02 -6.78 -1.90
C ILE A 42 1.80 -7.97 -2.48
N PRO A 43 2.50 -8.78 -1.67
CA PRO A 43 3.28 -9.89 -2.17
C PRO A 43 2.37 -11.05 -2.60
N LEU A 44 2.29 -11.29 -3.91
CA LEU A 44 1.58 -12.42 -4.50
C LEU A 44 2.51 -13.26 -5.36
N VAL A 45 2.30 -14.57 -5.35
CA VAL A 45 2.91 -15.51 -6.30
C VAL A 45 1.82 -15.98 -7.27
N VAL A 46 1.85 -15.49 -8.50
CA VAL A 46 0.96 -15.98 -9.56
C VAL A 46 1.60 -17.19 -10.21
N ILE A 47 0.96 -18.35 -10.17
CA ILE A 47 1.42 -19.57 -10.80
C ILE A 47 0.43 -19.93 -11.91
N SER A 48 0.88 -19.93 -13.15
CA SER A 48 0.04 -20.30 -14.30
C SER A 48 0.54 -21.59 -14.94
N GLY A 49 -0.36 -22.59 -15.04
CA GLY A 49 -0.11 -23.67 -15.99
C GLY A 49 -0.06 -23.12 -17.41
N ASP A 50 0.76 -23.69 -18.27
CA ASP A 50 0.85 -23.32 -19.68
C ASP A 50 0.92 -24.58 -20.56
N ARG A 51 0.64 -24.42 -21.84
CA ARG A 51 0.89 -25.45 -22.84
C ARG A 51 2.33 -25.33 -23.34
N PRO A 52 2.93 -26.41 -23.87
CA PRO A 52 4.23 -26.33 -24.51
C PRO A 52 4.29 -25.22 -25.56
N ALA A 53 5.40 -24.53 -25.65
CA ALA A 53 5.58 -23.40 -26.59
C ALA A 53 5.24 -23.77 -28.04
N SER A 54 5.43 -25.04 -28.44
CA SER A 54 5.08 -25.56 -29.76
C SER A 54 3.58 -25.58 -30.05
N ALA A 55 2.72 -25.54 -29.02
CA ALA A 55 1.27 -25.54 -29.19
C ALA A 55 0.69 -24.12 -29.35
N VAL A 56 1.42 -23.10 -28.95
CA VAL A 56 0.95 -21.71 -29.01
C VAL A 56 0.83 -21.25 -30.47
N GLY A 57 -0.33 -20.67 -30.81
CA GLY A 57 -0.62 -20.22 -32.17
C GLY A 57 -0.95 -21.34 -33.19
N GLN A 58 -1.09 -22.59 -32.77
CA GLN A 58 -1.42 -23.74 -33.60
C GLN A 58 -2.89 -24.16 -33.53
N MET A 59 -3.81 -23.21 -33.25
CA MET A 59 -5.25 -23.45 -33.08
C MET A 59 -5.60 -24.45 -31.94
N MET A 60 -4.69 -24.64 -31.01
CA MET A 60 -4.91 -25.44 -29.83
C MET A 60 -5.74 -24.64 -28.82
N GLY A 61 -6.69 -25.32 -28.16
CA GLY A 61 -7.54 -24.71 -27.13
C GLY A 61 -6.72 -24.28 -25.90
N GLN A 62 -7.16 -23.24 -25.23
CA GLN A 62 -6.55 -22.71 -24.00
C GLN A 62 -5.07 -22.28 -24.16
N THR A 63 -4.70 -21.75 -25.31
CA THR A 63 -3.36 -21.22 -25.58
C THR A 63 -3.38 -19.72 -25.84
N ILE A 64 -2.47 -19.01 -25.18
CA ILE A 64 -2.11 -17.62 -25.44
C ILE A 64 -0.60 -17.47 -25.20
N PRO A 65 0.07 -16.42 -25.69
CA PRO A 65 1.44 -16.11 -25.27
C PRO A 65 1.46 -15.70 -23.79
N GLN A 66 1.81 -16.64 -22.88
CA GLN A 66 1.79 -16.40 -21.43
C GLN A 66 3.09 -15.82 -20.86
N PRO A 67 4.29 -16.12 -21.40
CA PRO A 67 5.53 -15.52 -20.90
C PRO A 67 5.42 -14.00 -20.87
N ASN A 68 5.75 -13.40 -19.72
CA ASN A 68 5.70 -11.94 -19.48
C ASN A 68 4.32 -11.29 -19.72
N VAL A 69 3.21 -12.03 -19.60
CA VAL A 69 1.86 -11.52 -19.86
C VAL A 69 1.49 -10.31 -18.98
N PHE A 70 2.00 -10.24 -17.77
CA PHE A 70 1.79 -9.11 -16.85
C PHE A 70 2.79 -7.97 -17.03
N GLN A 71 3.82 -8.13 -17.84
CA GLN A 71 4.84 -7.09 -18.15
C GLN A 71 5.34 -6.33 -16.92
N SER A 72 5.15 -5.01 -16.93
CA SER A 72 5.57 -4.12 -15.84
C SER A 72 4.74 -4.20 -14.56
N LEU A 73 3.69 -5.01 -14.55
CA LEU A 73 2.83 -5.18 -13.36
C LEU A 73 3.37 -6.24 -12.39
N VAL A 74 4.47 -6.91 -12.68
CA VAL A 74 5.15 -7.86 -11.77
C VAL A 74 6.61 -7.47 -11.63
N LYS A 75 7.21 -7.75 -10.49
CA LYS A 75 8.64 -7.50 -10.26
C LYS A 75 9.49 -8.47 -11.07
N MET A 76 9.05 -9.70 -11.18
CA MET A 76 9.71 -10.74 -11.97
C MET A 76 8.69 -11.69 -12.56
N SER A 77 8.92 -12.11 -13.81
CA SER A 77 8.19 -13.17 -14.48
C SER A 77 9.20 -14.21 -14.99
N VAL A 78 9.00 -15.45 -14.58
CA VAL A 78 9.84 -16.57 -15.04
C VAL A 78 8.98 -17.61 -15.75
N THR A 79 9.55 -18.26 -16.75
CA THR A 79 8.96 -19.43 -17.41
C THR A 79 9.88 -20.62 -17.15
N LEU A 80 9.34 -21.64 -16.49
CA LEU A 80 10.09 -22.84 -16.16
C LEU A 80 10.31 -23.71 -17.42
N PRO A 81 11.45 -24.36 -17.59
CA PRO A 81 11.58 -25.42 -18.57
C PRO A 81 10.76 -26.66 -18.15
N GLU A 82 10.37 -27.49 -19.08
CA GLU A 82 9.94 -28.85 -18.79
C GLU A 82 11.15 -29.65 -18.34
N VAL A 83 11.07 -30.24 -17.15
CA VAL A 83 12.19 -31.00 -16.57
C VAL A 83 12.39 -32.32 -17.31
N LYS A 84 13.56 -32.50 -17.93
CA LYS A 84 13.99 -33.70 -18.66
C LYS A 84 15.24 -34.34 -18.05
N ASP A 85 16.02 -33.53 -17.36
CA ASP A 85 17.29 -33.95 -16.77
C ASP A 85 17.60 -33.10 -15.51
N ASP A 86 18.68 -33.45 -14.82
CA ASP A 86 19.14 -32.77 -13.60
C ASP A 86 19.47 -31.28 -13.83
N ASN A 87 19.86 -30.89 -15.04
CA ASN A 87 20.15 -29.51 -15.37
C ASN A 87 18.87 -28.67 -15.47
N ASP A 88 17.80 -29.23 -16.03
CA ASP A 88 16.49 -28.59 -16.07
C ASP A 88 15.92 -28.44 -14.67
N ASP A 89 16.06 -29.48 -13.81
CA ASP A 89 15.65 -29.42 -12.41
C ASP A 89 16.40 -28.32 -11.65
N TRP A 90 17.73 -28.30 -11.74
CA TRP A 90 18.53 -27.22 -11.17
C TRP A 90 18.10 -25.84 -11.65
N TYR A 91 17.78 -25.71 -12.95
CA TYR A 91 17.37 -24.44 -13.53
C TYR A 91 15.99 -24.02 -13.06
N CYS A 92 15.01 -24.93 -12.95
CA CYS A 92 13.72 -24.68 -12.32
C CYS A 92 13.87 -24.15 -10.91
N ASN A 93 14.64 -24.88 -10.07
CA ASN A 93 14.90 -24.50 -8.70
C ASN A 93 15.52 -23.08 -8.60
N ARG A 94 16.49 -22.77 -9.46
CA ARG A 94 17.11 -21.43 -9.50
C ARG A 94 16.09 -20.34 -9.86
N LEU A 95 15.31 -20.53 -10.95
CA LEU A 95 14.32 -19.54 -11.40
C LEU A 95 13.23 -19.28 -10.34
N ILE A 96 12.78 -20.34 -9.64
CA ILE A 96 11.80 -20.21 -8.57
C ILE A 96 12.38 -19.39 -7.41
N ASN A 97 13.63 -19.69 -6.98
CA ASN A 97 14.28 -18.92 -5.92
C ASN A 97 14.48 -17.45 -6.32
N GLU A 98 14.94 -17.18 -7.56
CA GLU A 98 15.08 -15.82 -8.08
C GLU A 98 13.75 -15.07 -8.01
N ALA A 99 12.66 -15.68 -8.48
CA ALA A 99 11.34 -15.06 -8.43
C ALA A 99 10.86 -14.81 -6.99
N LEU A 100 10.97 -15.79 -6.11
CA LEU A 100 10.51 -15.66 -4.73
C LEU A 100 11.31 -14.64 -3.93
N LEU A 101 12.62 -14.50 -4.18
CA LEU A 101 13.45 -13.49 -3.56
C LEU A 101 13.07 -12.06 -3.96
N GLU A 102 12.49 -11.88 -5.15
CA GLU A 102 12.01 -10.55 -5.60
C GLU A 102 10.73 -10.09 -4.89
N LEU A 103 10.00 -10.96 -4.19
CA LEU A 103 8.80 -10.56 -3.43
C LEU A 103 9.05 -9.45 -2.42
N TYR A 104 10.27 -9.37 -1.88
CA TYR A 104 10.64 -8.41 -0.84
C TYR A 104 11.85 -7.54 -1.20
N HIS A 105 12.51 -7.81 -2.31
CA HIS A 105 13.69 -7.06 -2.75
C HIS A 105 13.30 -5.63 -3.16
N ASN A 106 13.90 -4.60 -2.57
CA ASN A 106 13.56 -3.19 -2.81
C ASN A 106 12.05 -2.89 -2.68
N GLY A 107 11.49 -3.27 -1.54
CA GLY A 107 10.05 -3.16 -1.27
C GLY A 107 9.28 -4.46 -1.57
N ARG A 108 8.01 -4.48 -1.20
CA ARG A 108 7.12 -5.62 -1.44
C ARG A 108 6.58 -5.59 -2.88
N GLY A 109 6.29 -6.77 -3.42
CA GLY A 109 5.65 -6.87 -4.73
C GLY A 109 5.30 -8.31 -5.06
N HIS A 110 4.90 -8.57 -6.27
CA HIS A 110 4.45 -9.88 -6.69
C HIS A 110 5.21 -10.37 -7.92
N VAL A 111 5.15 -11.67 -8.13
CA VAL A 111 5.90 -12.37 -9.17
C VAL A 111 5.00 -13.33 -9.92
N HIS A 112 5.40 -13.68 -11.14
CA HIS A 112 4.72 -14.64 -11.99
C HIS A 112 5.64 -15.81 -12.33
N ILE A 113 5.15 -17.02 -12.11
CA ILE A 113 5.82 -18.28 -12.48
C ILE A 113 4.93 -18.98 -13.48
N ASN A 114 5.36 -19.01 -14.72
CA ASN A 114 4.70 -19.73 -15.81
C ASN A 114 5.27 -21.15 -15.93
N VAL A 115 4.39 -22.14 -15.93
CA VAL A 115 4.75 -23.56 -15.86
C VAL A 115 4.21 -24.30 -17.08
N PRO A 116 5.01 -24.44 -18.16
CA PRO A 116 4.66 -25.29 -19.30
C PRO A 116 4.57 -26.74 -18.88
N ILE A 117 3.49 -27.43 -19.29
CA ILE A 117 3.23 -28.83 -18.95
C ILE A 117 2.78 -29.55 -20.20
N SER A 118 3.51 -30.63 -20.55
CA SER A 118 3.15 -31.54 -21.63
C SER A 118 2.13 -32.60 -21.14
N GLU A 119 1.39 -33.17 -22.07
CA GLU A 119 0.54 -34.34 -21.78
C GLU A 119 1.39 -35.62 -21.60
N PRO A 120 0.94 -36.58 -20.78
CA PRO A 120 -0.35 -36.68 -20.10
C PRO A 120 -0.42 -35.88 -18.81
N LEU A 121 -1.60 -35.30 -18.51
CA LEU A 121 -1.82 -34.41 -17.33
C LEU A 121 -2.42 -35.14 -16.12
N PHE A 122 -2.73 -36.45 -16.21
CA PHE A 122 -3.55 -37.15 -15.22
C PHE A 122 -2.83 -38.28 -14.50
N ASP A 123 -1.57 -38.56 -14.87
CA ASP A 123 -0.77 -39.60 -14.20
C ASP A 123 0.06 -39.00 -13.06
N PHE A 124 -0.45 -39.12 -11.83
CA PHE A 124 0.26 -38.69 -10.64
C PHE A 124 1.01 -39.89 -10.06
N THR A 125 2.31 -39.96 -10.29
CA THR A 125 3.16 -41.07 -9.88
C THR A 125 4.10 -40.74 -8.73
N THR A 126 4.16 -39.49 -8.30
CA THR A 126 5.05 -39.03 -7.24
C THR A 126 4.35 -39.13 -5.89
N GLU A 127 4.84 -39.98 -5.01
CA GLU A 127 4.29 -40.20 -3.64
C GLU A 127 4.79 -39.13 -2.66
N GLU A 128 6.07 -38.71 -2.79
CA GLU A 128 6.69 -37.65 -1.96
C GLU A 128 7.30 -36.57 -2.81
N LEU A 129 7.14 -35.30 -2.37
CA LEU A 129 7.77 -34.17 -3.03
C LEU A 129 9.28 -34.15 -2.74
N PRO A 130 10.12 -33.84 -3.71
CA PRO A 130 11.57 -33.76 -3.52
C PRO A 130 11.94 -32.63 -2.55
N GLU A 131 13.03 -32.82 -1.81
CA GLU A 131 13.65 -31.74 -1.07
C GLU A 131 14.20 -30.68 -2.06
N VAL A 132 13.87 -29.42 -1.81
CA VAL A 132 14.28 -28.32 -2.66
C VAL A 132 15.31 -27.42 -1.98
N ARG A 133 16.27 -26.94 -2.73
CA ARG A 133 17.24 -25.95 -2.23
C ARG A 133 16.58 -24.58 -2.11
N VAL A 134 16.70 -23.97 -0.93
CA VAL A 134 16.25 -22.60 -0.64
C VAL A 134 17.45 -21.67 -0.62
N ILE A 135 17.36 -20.56 -1.38
CA ILE A 135 18.34 -19.49 -1.40
C ILE A 135 17.82 -18.33 -0.55
N ASN A 136 18.66 -17.81 0.36
CA ASN A 136 18.31 -16.65 1.18
C ASN A 136 19.12 -15.42 0.71
N ARG A 137 18.48 -14.23 0.73
CA ARG A 137 19.11 -12.93 0.48
C ARG A 137 19.14 -12.12 1.78
N TYR A 138 20.26 -11.51 2.08
CA TYR A 138 20.43 -10.58 3.19
C TYR A 138 20.75 -9.20 2.61
N GLU A 139 19.90 -8.20 2.87
CA GLU A 139 20.06 -6.82 2.39
C GLU A 139 20.64 -5.98 3.54
N GLY A 140 21.70 -5.23 3.27
CA GLY A 140 22.31 -4.31 4.22
C GLY A 140 21.91 -2.87 3.91
N LEU A 141 21.54 -2.07 4.92
CA LEU A 141 21.41 -0.63 4.83
C LEU A 141 22.81 0.00 4.69
N ASN A 142 23.11 0.52 3.52
CA ASN A 142 24.37 1.25 3.32
C ASN A 142 24.29 2.65 3.96
N GLU A 143 24.85 2.80 5.17
CA GLU A 143 24.94 4.05 5.92
C GLU A 143 25.96 5.07 5.38
N TYR A 144 26.77 4.72 4.38
CA TYR A 144 28.05 5.37 4.14
C TYR A 144 28.09 6.62 3.26
N ASN A 145 26.98 7.07 2.63
CA ASN A 145 27.08 8.13 1.63
C ASN A 145 26.14 9.34 1.75
N ASN A 146 25.32 9.47 2.79
CA ASN A 146 24.38 10.58 2.88
C ASN A 146 24.61 11.42 4.13
N ASN A 147 24.88 12.73 3.95
CA ASN A 147 24.96 13.68 5.05
C ASN A 147 23.54 14.03 5.55
N PHE A 148 22.85 13.03 6.16
CA PHE A 148 21.48 13.19 6.67
C PHE A 148 21.37 14.31 7.71
N GLU A 149 22.44 14.58 8.48
CA GLU A 149 22.45 15.63 9.50
C GLU A 149 22.20 17.03 8.93
N GLU A 150 22.94 17.40 7.88
CA GLU A 150 22.73 18.67 7.22
C GLU A 150 21.35 18.78 6.55
N ILE A 151 20.89 17.67 5.96
CA ILE A 151 19.58 17.64 5.31
C ILE A 151 18.48 17.79 6.37
N PHE A 152 18.54 17.04 7.46
CA PHE A 152 17.53 17.10 8.52
C PHE A 152 17.51 18.42 9.27
N ALA A 153 18.67 19.03 9.50
CA ALA A 153 18.76 20.34 10.15
C ALA A 153 17.99 21.44 9.41
N LYS A 154 17.85 21.33 8.06
CA LYS A 154 17.09 22.29 7.24
C LYS A 154 15.61 22.37 7.60
N ILE A 155 15.04 21.36 8.27
CA ILE A 155 13.64 21.39 8.71
C ILE A 155 13.33 22.61 9.58
N ASN A 156 14.33 23.10 10.33
CA ASN A 156 14.15 24.21 11.25
C ASN A 156 14.02 25.59 10.56
N LEU A 157 14.24 25.63 9.24
CA LEU A 157 13.99 26.83 8.41
C LEU A 157 12.51 27.03 8.07
N PHE A 158 11.69 25.97 8.23
CA PHE A 158 10.27 25.98 7.88
C PHE A 158 9.39 26.21 9.10
N THR A 159 8.28 26.93 8.89
CA THR A 159 7.36 27.32 9.97
C THR A 159 5.97 26.70 9.83
N GLN A 160 5.59 26.25 8.64
CA GLN A 160 4.30 25.62 8.34
C GLN A 160 4.54 24.21 7.85
N ARG A 161 4.75 23.29 8.80
CA ARG A 161 5.16 21.92 8.52
C ARG A 161 3.96 20.99 8.56
N MET A 162 3.79 20.21 7.49
CA MET A 162 2.69 19.25 7.37
C MET A 162 3.23 17.84 7.09
N VAL A 163 2.55 16.85 7.66
CA VAL A 163 2.72 15.45 7.33
C VAL A 163 1.44 14.95 6.68
N ILE A 164 1.56 14.17 5.62
CA ILE A 164 0.46 13.38 5.08
C ILE A 164 0.86 11.91 5.11
N ALA A 165 0.10 11.13 5.88
CA ALA A 165 0.21 9.68 5.91
C ALA A 165 -0.81 9.08 4.95
N GLY A 166 -0.33 8.37 3.94
CA GLY A 166 -1.15 7.61 2.99
C GLY A 166 -1.54 6.24 3.53
N GLN A 167 -2.17 5.44 2.67
CA GLN A 167 -2.63 4.09 3.01
C GLN A 167 -1.48 3.20 3.49
N GLU A 168 -1.73 2.46 4.57
CA GLU A 168 -0.88 1.39 5.08
C GLU A 168 -1.67 0.09 5.22
N LEU A 169 -0.98 -1.03 5.05
CA LEU A 169 -1.64 -2.34 4.99
C LEU A 169 -2.01 -2.90 6.36
N MET A 170 -1.34 -2.45 7.42
CA MET A 170 -1.55 -2.93 8.79
C MET A 170 -1.56 -1.77 9.77
N ILE A 171 -2.22 -1.98 10.91
CA ILE A 171 -2.15 -1.05 12.03
C ILE A 171 -0.71 -0.97 12.54
N TYR A 172 -0.23 0.25 12.72
CA TYR A 172 1.08 0.50 13.30
C TYR A 172 1.06 1.68 14.29
N GLN A 173 2.06 1.69 15.15
CA GLN A 173 2.26 2.72 16.16
C GLN A 173 3.71 3.15 16.17
N PHE A 174 3.93 4.46 16.15
CA PHE A 174 5.25 5.02 16.40
C PHE A 174 5.52 5.08 17.91
N ASP A 175 6.80 5.13 18.28
CA ASP A 175 7.22 5.39 19.65
C ASP A 175 6.60 6.68 20.20
N ASP A 176 6.28 6.70 21.50
CA ASP A 176 5.63 7.85 22.14
C ASP A 176 6.48 9.12 22.07
N ALA A 177 7.79 9.01 22.15
CA ALA A 177 8.70 10.16 22.03
C ALA A 177 8.69 10.73 20.61
N VAL A 178 8.69 9.88 19.59
CA VAL A 178 8.54 10.26 18.17
C VAL A 178 7.19 10.96 17.97
N ASN A 179 6.09 10.35 18.45
CA ASN A 179 4.75 10.92 18.36
C ASN A 179 4.64 12.30 19.02
N GLN A 180 5.16 12.45 20.24
CA GLN A 180 5.14 13.73 20.95
C GLN A 180 5.90 14.83 20.21
N ARG A 181 7.10 14.51 19.68
CA ARG A 181 7.90 15.46 18.90
C ARG A 181 7.18 15.85 17.62
N MET A 182 6.69 14.89 16.86
CA MET A 182 5.96 15.14 15.63
C MET A 182 4.70 15.99 15.87
N ASN A 183 3.91 15.70 16.90
CA ASN A 183 2.70 16.45 17.26
C ASN A 183 2.95 17.90 17.68
N ARG A 184 4.14 18.23 18.16
CA ARG A 184 4.53 19.62 18.51
C ARG A 184 4.98 20.41 17.29
N HIS A 185 5.47 19.74 16.26
CA HIS A 185 6.14 20.39 15.15
C HIS A 185 5.39 20.34 13.82
N PHE A 186 4.42 19.42 13.67
CA PHE A 186 3.71 19.19 12.41
C PHE A 186 2.20 19.17 12.57
N VAL A 187 1.52 19.72 11.57
CA VAL A 187 0.13 19.38 11.28
C VAL A 187 0.12 18.02 10.61
N TRP A 188 -0.68 17.09 11.12
CA TRP A 188 -0.69 15.74 10.64
C TRP A 188 -2.05 15.40 10.00
N PHE A 189 -2.07 15.24 8.68
CA PHE A 189 -3.22 14.75 7.94
C PHE A 189 -3.07 13.25 7.73
N SER A 190 -4.09 12.49 8.13
CA SER A 190 -4.11 11.04 7.94
C SER A 190 -5.53 10.58 7.68
N GLU A 191 -5.75 9.83 6.63
CA GLU A 191 -7.00 9.11 6.43
C GLU A 191 -7.01 7.86 7.30
N TYR A 192 -8.19 7.28 7.57
CA TYR A 192 -8.28 6.04 8.34
C TYR A 192 -7.54 4.87 7.68
N LEU A 193 -7.39 4.90 6.36
CA LEU A 193 -6.59 3.94 5.59
C LEU A 193 -5.09 3.95 5.93
N ALA A 194 -4.60 4.98 6.57
CA ALA A 194 -3.22 5.01 7.04
C ALA A 194 -2.98 4.09 8.26
N ASN A 195 -4.04 3.54 8.85
CA ASN A 195 -3.98 2.55 9.92
C ASN A 195 -3.09 2.95 11.11
N GLN A 196 -3.03 4.25 11.41
CA GLN A 196 -2.25 4.78 12.53
C GLN A 196 -3.07 4.81 13.82
N THR A 197 -2.60 4.16 14.87
CA THR A 197 -3.23 4.24 16.18
C THR A 197 -2.90 5.53 16.93
N THR A 198 -1.83 6.19 16.56
CA THR A 198 -1.34 7.48 17.03
C THR A 198 -0.85 8.30 15.84
N PRO A 199 -0.80 9.60 15.90
CA PRO A 199 -0.80 10.49 17.07
C PRO A 199 -2.20 10.95 17.50
N SER A 200 -2.30 11.36 18.76
CA SER A 200 -3.56 11.84 19.33
C SER A 200 -4.11 13.10 18.65
N LYS A 201 -3.31 13.81 17.87
CA LYS A 201 -3.63 15.07 17.18
C LYS A 201 -3.75 14.94 15.67
N CYS A 202 -3.91 13.71 15.16
CA CYS A 202 -4.10 13.51 13.73
C CYS A 202 -5.46 14.08 13.27
N ILE A 203 -5.44 14.83 12.18
CA ILE A 203 -6.63 15.41 11.55
C ILE A 203 -7.09 14.46 10.46
N THR A 204 -8.22 13.78 10.67
CA THR A 204 -8.80 12.82 9.73
C THR A 204 -9.84 13.45 8.81
N ASN A 205 -10.49 14.52 9.24
CA ASN A 205 -11.55 15.22 8.51
C ASN A 205 -11.04 16.37 7.62
N PHE A 206 -9.75 16.34 7.23
CA PHE A 206 -9.11 17.42 6.47
C PHE A 206 -9.74 17.67 5.09
N ASP A 207 -10.34 16.65 4.44
CA ASP A 207 -11.06 16.86 3.18
C ASP A 207 -12.27 17.79 3.36
N ALA A 208 -13.01 17.63 4.45
CA ALA A 208 -14.13 18.49 4.80
C ALA A 208 -13.66 19.89 5.22
N ILE A 209 -12.56 19.99 5.98
CA ILE A 209 -11.95 21.29 6.32
C ILE A 209 -11.60 22.05 5.05
N LEU A 210 -10.85 21.43 4.13
CA LEU A 210 -10.43 22.07 2.88
C LEU A 210 -11.62 22.55 2.02
N TYR A 211 -12.78 21.90 2.13
CA TYR A 211 -14.00 22.36 1.48
C TYR A 211 -14.55 23.67 2.05
N THR A 212 -14.37 23.90 3.34
CA THR A 212 -14.90 25.09 4.05
C THR A 212 -13.94 26.29 4.04
N LEU A 213 -12.66 26.07 3.72
CA LEU A 213 -11.67 27.16 3.71
C LEU A 213 -11.89 28.14 2.56
N THR A 214 -11.79 29.42 2.85
CA THR A 214 -11.69 30.45 1.82
C THR A 214 -10.36 30.34 1.07
N GLU A 215 -10.26 30.95 -0.10
CA GLU A 215 -9.03 30.96 -0.88
C GLU A 215 -7.87 31.66 -0.13
N GLU A 216 -8.17 32.72 0.61
CA GLU A 216 -7.20 33.43 1.45
C GLU A 216 -6.68 32.53 2.58
N GLU A 217 -7.57 31.78 3.26
CA GLU A 217 -7.18 30.83 4.29
C GLU A 217 -6.33 29.72 3.72
N GLN A 218 -6.71 29.15 2.58
CA GLN A 218 -5.92 28.12 1.91
C GLN A 218 -4.51 28.61 1.61
N LYS A 219 -4.36 29.81 1.01
CA LYS A 219 -3.06 30.40 0.71
C LYS A 219 -2.23 30.69 1.97
N LYS A 220 -2.87 31.25 3.00
CA LYS A 220 -2.19 31.64 4.25
C LYS A 220 -1.71 30.44 5.05
N TYR A 221 -2.48 29.35 5.05
CA TYR A 221 -2.22 28.15 5.85
C TYR A 221 -1.81 26.94 5.01
N SER A 222 -1.29 27.17 3.79
CA SER A 222 -0.60 26.12 3.04
C SER A 222 0.75 25.80 3.69
N PRO A 223 1.23 24.55 3.62
CA PRO A 223 2.52 24.20 4.19
C PRO A 223 3.67 24.82 3.40
N ASP A 224 4.74 25.21 4.09
CA ASP A 224 6.03 25.54 3.48
C ASP A 224 6.97 24.31 3.43
N PHE A 225 6.65 23.28 4.24
CA PHE A 225 7.31 21.98 4.24
C PHE A 225 6.26 20.84 4.31
N LEU A 226 6.44 19.85 3.45
CA LEU A 226 5.60 18.66 3.39
C LEU A 226 6.46 17.40 3.56
N LEU A 227 6.06 16.53 4.48
CA LEU A 227 6.56 15.16 4.61
C LEU A 227 5.45 14.18 4.24
N THR A 228 5.74 13.22 3.38
CA THR A 228 4.78 12.18 3.00
C THR A 228 5.37 10.80 3.14
N PHE A 229 4.53 9.83 3.49
CA PHE A 229 4.85 8.41 3.49
C PHE A 229 3.56 7.57 3.37
N GLY A 230 3.72 6.28 3.16
CA GLY A 230 2.61 5.37 2.88
C GLY A 230 2.08 5.51 1.46
N GLY A 231 1.03 4.77 1.16
CA GLY A 231 0.47 4.65 -0.18
C GLY A 231 -0.54 5.75 -0.54
N HIS A 232 -1.62 5.33 -1.19
CA HIS A 232 -2.61 6.23 -1.77
C HIS A 232 -3.37 7.07 -0.73
N VAL A 233 -3.64 8.34 -1.09
CA VAL A 233 -4.54 9.26 -0.38
C VAL A 233 -5.83 9.41 -1.20
N VAL A 234 -6.99 9.25 -0.57
CA VAL A 234 -8.31 9.30 -1.23
C VAL A 234 -8.71 10.72 -1.58
N SER A 235 -8.40 11.69 -0.71
CA SER A 235 -8.82 13.09 -0.86
C SER A 235 -8.29 13.72 -2.15
N LYS A 236 -9.22 14.11 -3.03
CA LYS A 236 -8.89 14.91 -4.21
C LYS A 236 -8.60 16.36 -3.83
N ARG A 237 -9.23 16.87 -2.77
CA ARG A 237 -9.07 18.27 -2.34
C ARG A 237 -7.67 18.55 -1.81
N VAL A 238 -7.08 17.65 -1.04
CA VAL A 238 -5.70 17.83 -0.58
C VAL A 238 -4.72 17.83 -1.75
N LYS A 239 -4.95 17.01 -2.77
CA LYS A 239 -4.13 17.01 -3.99
C LYS A 239 -4.25 18.32 -4.75
N GLN A 240 -5.47 18.87 -4.89
CA GLN A 240 -5.71 20.16 -5.52
C GLN A 240 -5.12 21.32 -4.71
N PHE A 241 -5.29 21.29 -3.39
CA PHE A 241 -4.76 22.28 -2.47
C PHE A 241 -3.24 22.39 -2.56
N LEU A 242 -2.51 21.27 -2.48
CA LEU A 242 -1.06 21.25 -2.54
C LEU A 242 -0.49 21.54 -3.94
N LYS A 243 -1.24 21.21 -5.00
CA LYS A 243 -0.87 21.65 -6.36
C LYS A 243 -1.06 23.15 -6.58
N LYS A 244 -2.10 23.73 -5.98
CA LYS A 244 -2.38 25.17 -6.08
C LYS A 244 -1.42 26.01 -5.22
N TYR A 245 -1.06 25.50 -4.06
CA TYR A 245 -0.17 26.13 -3.09
C TYR A 245 0.96 25.17 -2.68
N PRO A 246 1.93 24.93 -3.59
CA PRO A 246 2.97 23.94 -3.35
C PRO A 246 3.90 24.35 -2.21
N PRO A 247 4.31 23.42 -1.34
CA PRO A 247 5.34 23.67 -0.36
C PRO A 247 6.69 23.94 -1.04
N LYS A 248 7.58 24.61 -0.33
CA LYS A 248 8.95 24.88 -0.80
C LYS A 248 9.81 23.61 -0.81
N GLU A 249 9.55 22.72 0.15
CA GLU A 249 10.20 21.42 0.27
C GLU A 249 9.15 20.34 0.46
N HIS A 250 9.25 19.27 -0.32
CA HIS A 250 8.46 18.06 -0.15
C HIS A 250 9.39 16.86 -0.08
N TRP A 251 9.36 16.17 1.05
CA TRP A 251 10.12 14.96 1.29
C TRP A 251 9.18 13.75 1.31
N HIS A 252 9.57 12.71 0.61
CA HIS A 252 8.85 11.43 0.60
C HIS A 252 9.72 10.33 1.20
N VAL A 253 9.13 9.53 2.09
CA VAL A 253 9.79 8.36 2.69
C VAL A 253 9.15 7.10 2.17
N ALA A 254 9.93 6.27 1.50
CA ALA A 254 9.49 5.01 0.93
C ALA A 254 10.64 4.00 0.94
N SER A 255 10.41 2.80 1.49
CA SER A 255 11.44 1.76 1.60
C SER A 255 11.93 1.23 0.25
N ASP A 256 11.13 1.37 -0.79
CA ASP A 256 11.47 1.02 -2.18
C ASP A 256 12.16 2.15 -2.95
N GLY A 257 12.25 3.35 -2.36
CA GLY A 257 12.81 4.53 -3.02
C GLY A 257 12.00 5.06 -4.21
N ALA A 258 10.73 4.70 -4.33
CA ALA A 258 9.87 5.13 -5.44
C ALA A 258 9.72 6.65 -5.49
N ILE A 259 9.81 7.22 -6.70
CA ILE A 259 9.56 8.63 -6.93
C ILE A 259 8.06 8.85 -7.13
N VAL A 260 7.39 9.28 -6.05
CA VAL A 260 5.93 9.54 -6.05
C VAL A 260 5.67 11.03 -5.91
N ASP A 261 5.52 11.72 -7.03
CA ASP A 261 5.28 13.16 -7.07
C ASP A 261 3.81 13.53 -7.32
N THR A 262 2.92 13.03 -6.47
CA THR A 262 1.48 13.24 -6.58
C THR A 262 1.08 14.72 -6.56
N TYR A 263 1.86 15.56 -5.88
CA TYR A 263 1.55 16.97 -5.66
C TYR A 263 2.32 17.92 -6.59
N GLY A 264 3.26 17.41 -7.37
CA GLY A 264 4.06 18.20 -8.32
C GLY A 264 5.11 19.10 -7.63
N CYS A 265 5.60 18.72 -6.47
CA CYS A 265 6.53 19.53 -5.66
C CYS A 265 7.58 18.71 -4.91
N LEU A 266 7.75 17.42 -5.27
CA LEU A 266 8.71 16.54 -4.63
C LEU A 266 10.14 17.03 -4.79
N THR A 267 10.87 17.15 -3.68
CA THR A 267 12.27 17.60 -3.67
C THR A 267 13.24 16.52 -3.23
N LYS A 268 12.80 15.59 -2.35
CA LYS A 268 13.66 14.49 -1.85
C LYS A 268 12.89 13.20 -1.63
N VAL A 269 13.54 12.09 -1.90
CA VAL A 269 13.06 10.75 -1.57
C VAL A 269 14.07 10.11 -0.62
N PHE A 270 13.58 9.55 0.48
CA PHE A 270 14.38 8.80 1.44
C PHE A 270 14.04 7.33 1.34
N GLN A 271 14.98 6.54 0.83
CA GLN A 271 14.83 5.08 0.70
C GLN A 271 15.18 4.39 2.02
N VAL A 272 14.24 4.46 2.95
CA VAL A 272 14.37 3.93 4.31
C VAL A 272 12.99 3.64 4.86
N SER A 273 12.89 2.79 5.91
CA SER A 273 11.61 2.60 6.58
C SER A 273 11.15 3.88 7.27
N VAL A 274 9.83 4.13 7.30
CA VAL A 274 9.27 5.32 7.95
C VAL A 274 9.62 5.37 9.45
N PHE A 275 9.74 4.23 10.11
CA PHE A 275 10.11 4.14 11.53
C PHE A 275 11.52 4.63 11.76
N GLU A 276 12.48 4.11 11.00
CA GLU A 276 13.88 4.51 11.09
C GLU A 276 14.06 5.98 10.70
N PHE A 277 13.37 6.43 9.64
CA PHE A 277 13.41 7.83 9.25
C PHE A 277 12.93 8.74 10.38
N LEU A 278 11.74 8.49 10.95
CA LEU A 278 11.16 9.36 11.98
C LEU A 278 11.96 9.31 13.29
N ASP A 279 12.48 8.17 13.67
CA ASP A 279 13.34 8.02 14.85
C ASP A 279 14.57 8.93 14.76
N ARG A 280 15.29 8.87 13.64
CA ARG A 280 16.45 9.76 13.39
C ARG A 280 16.02 11.21 13.19
N PHE A 281 15.05 11.47 12.31
CA PHE A 281 14.64 12.80 11.89
C PHE A 281 14.15 13.66 13.06
N THR A 282 13.36 13.07 13.97
CA THR A 282 12.76 13.82 15.08
C THR A 282 13.79 14.37 16.08
N SER A 283 14.99 13.78 16.13
CA SER A 283 16.08 14.28 16.97
C SER A 283 16.63 15.64 16.52
N TYR A 284 16.45 16.01 15.25
CA TYR A 284 16.88 17.30 14.69
C TYR A 284 15.83 18.41 14.82
N LEU A 285 14.64 18.11 15.33
CA LEU A 285 13.60 19.11 15.57
C LEU A 285 13.96 19.98 16.79
N MET A 286 14.24 21.25 16.52
CA MET A 286 14.50 22.21 17.59
C MET A 286 13.21 22.62 18.32
N ALA A 287 13.34 23.12 19.54
CA ALA A 287 12.21 23.40 20.47
C ALA A 287 11.21 24.46 20.00
N LYS A 288 11.36 25.09 18.84
CA LYS A 288 10.43 26.07 18.31
C LYS A 288 9.15 25.38 17.82
N GLU A 289 8.13 25.43 18.65
CA GLU A 289 6.80 24.84 18.34
C GLU A 289 6.10 25.62 17.21
N ASN A 290 5.41 24.86 16.33
CA ASN A 290 4.59 25.43 15.25
C ASN A 290 3.17 25.81 15.73
N THR A 291 3.07 26.49 16.84
CA THR A 291 1.82 26.64 17.61
C THR A 291 0.68 27.37 16.85
N PRO A 292 0.88 28.50 16.12
CA PRO A 292 -0.22 29.16 15.40
C PRO A 292 -0.78 28.33 14.24
N TYR A 293 0.10 27.64 13.48
CA TYR A 293 -0.27 26.79 12.36
C TYR A 293 -1.05 25.57 12.83
N LEU A 294 -0.56 24.88 13.87
CA LEU A 294 -1.25 23.74 14.50
C LEU A 294 -2.62 24.14 15.04
N ARG A 295 -2.71 25.26 15.79
CA ARG A 295 -3.98 25.74 16.37
C ARG A 295 -5.03 26.05 15.31
N PHE A 296 -4.64 26.60 14.18
CA PHE A 296 -5.57 26.87 13.09
C PHE A 296 -6.23 25.57 12.60
N TRP A 297 -5.43 24.58 12.26
CA TRP A 297 -5.94 23.32 11.74
C TRP A 297 -6.74 22.52 12.78
N GLU A 298 -6.30 22.51 14.04
CA GLU A 298 -7.04 21.89 15.15
C GLU A 298 -8.40 22.59 15.39
N MET A 299 -8.44 23.90 15.33
CA MET A 299 -9.68 24.67 15.46
C MET A 299 -10.65 24.36 14.31
N LYS A 300 -10.18 24.39 13.07
CA LYS A 300 -11.00 24.06 11.91
C LYS A 300 -11.52 22.62 11.98
N SER A 301 -10.72 21.67 12.41
CA SER A 301 -11.14 20.28 12.58
C SER A 301 -12.31 20.14 13.57
N LYS A 302 -12.27 20.89 14.67
CA LYS A 302 -13.34 20.87 15.68
C LYS A 302 -14.64 21.54 15.22
N GLN A 303 -14.56 22.42 14.21
CA GLN A 303 -15.73 23.13 13.66
C GLN A 303 -16.52 22.28 12.66
N ILE A 304 -15.95 21.18 12.14
CA ILE A 304 -16.65 20.28 11.22
C ILE A 304 -17.57 19.35 12.02
N PRO A 305 -18.90 19.43 11.85
CA PRO A 305 -19.83 18.53 12.54
C PRO A 305 -19.82 17.14 11.90
N GLU A 306 -20.09 16.11 12.68
CA GLU A 306 -20.45 14.81 12.11
C GLU A 306 -21.78 14.90 11.35
N PRO A 307 -21.91 14.21 10.18
CA PRO A 307 -23.18 14.15 9.48
C PRO A 307 -24.29 13.52 10.31
N GLN A 308 -25.53 13.97 10.10
CA GLN A 308 -26.70 13.33 10.69
C GLN A 308 -26.95 11.96 10.06
N LEU A 309 -27.43 11.02 10.86
CA LEU A 309 -27.76 9.67 10.41
C LEU A 309 -29.21 9.63 9.91
N ASP A 310 -29.43 10.17 8.74
CA ASP A 310 -30.69 10.04 8.00
C ASP A 310 -30.69 8.80 7.10
N TYR A 311 -31.83 8.52 6.43
CA TYR A 311 -31.92 7.43 5.45
C TYR A 311 -31.25 7.84 4.13
N SER A 312 -29.93 7.80 4.15
CA SER A 312 -29.06 8.13 3.00
C SER A 312 -27.86 7.18 2.98
N SER A 313 -27.13 7.15 1.86
CA SER A 313 -25.89 6.36 1.77
C SER A 313 -24.86 6.79 2.83
N VAL A 314 -24.79 8.07 3.16
CA VAL A 314 -23.92 8.60 4.23
C VAL A 314 -24.41 8.10 5.58
N GLY A 315 -25.71 8.20 5.87
CA GLY A 315 -26.31 7.75 7.11
C GLY A 315 -26.16 6.24 7.35
N VAL A 316 -26.27 5.42 6.28
CA VAL A 316 -26.02 3.97 6.38
C VAL A 316 -24.58 3.69 6.77
N VAL A 317 -23.62 4.30 6.08
CA VAL A 317 -22.18 4.12 6.41
C VAL A 317 -21.88 4.57 7.84
N GLY A 318 -22.39 5.74 8.26
CA GLY A 318 -22.21 6.24 9.63
C GLY A 318 -22.83 5.32 10.68
N SER A 319 -24.02 4.77 10.40
CA SER A 319 -24.71 3.83 11.30
C SER A 319 -23.92 2.53 11.49
N LEU A 320 -23.31 2.03 10.41
CA LEU A 320 -22.42 0.85 10.47
C LEU A 320 -21.15 1.15 11.29
N ILE A 321 -20.49 2.28 11.02
CA ILE A 321 -19.26 2.67 11.72
C ILE A 321 -19.51 2.82 13.23
N ARG A 322 -20.62 3.40 13.63
CA ARG A 322 -20.97 3.55 15.07
C ARG A 322 -21.21 2.21 15.80
N LYS A 323 -21.47 1.13 15.05
CA LYS A 323 -21.71 -0.22 15.58
C LYS A 323 -20.50 -1.14 15.50
N ILE A 324 -19.42 -0.70 14.87
CA ILE A 324 -18.20 -1.51 14.75
C ILE A 324 -17.60 -1.73 16.15
N ALA A 325 -17.34 -3.00 16.46
CA ALA A 325 -16.65 -3.38 17.67
C ALA A 325 -15.17 -2.95 17.62
N PRO A 326 -14.56 -2.60 18.75
CA PRO A 326 -13.10 -2.44 18.81
C PRO A 326 -12.40 -3.73 18.34
N ASP A 327 -11.20 -3.60 17.81
CA ASP A 327 -10.38 -4.70 17.28
C ASP A 327 -10.97 -5.43 16.06
N SER A 328 -11.97 -4.85 15.39
CA SER A 328 -12.51 -5.32 14.10
C SER A 328 -11.65 -4.86 12.93
N VAL A 329 -11.91 -5.48 11.77
CA VAL A 329 -11.36 -5.04 10.47
C VAL A 329 -12.48 -4.53 9.59
N LEU A 330 -12.35 -3.31 9.09
CA LEU A 330 -13.33 -2.67 8.22
C LEU A 330 -12.82 -2.64 6.78
N HIS A 331 -13.38 -3.47 5.92
CA HIS A 331 -13.14 -3.40 4.49
C HIS A 331 -14.09 -2.42 3.82
N LEU A 332 -13.54 -1.35 3.25
CA LEU A 332 -14.30 -0.31 2.53
C LEU A 332 -14.25 -0.55 1.02
N ALA A 333 -15.40 -0.46 0.38
CA ALA A 333 -15.46 -0.38 -1.08
C ALA A 333 -15.01 1.01 -1.56
N ASN A 334 -14.53 1.06 -2.80
CA ASN A 334 -14.14 2.30 -3.45
C ASN A 334 -15.32 3.22 -3.78
N SER A 335 -15.05 4.32 -4.46
CA SER A 335 -15.99 5.37 -4.85
C SER A 335 -16.51 6.18 -3.66
N SER A 336 -17.82 6.17 -3.40
CA SER A 336 -18.42 7.02 -2.36
C SER A 336 -18.19 6.49 -0.95
N VAL A 337 -18.22 5.17 -0.75
CA VAL A 337 -18.17 4.53 0.58
C VAL A 337 -16.90 4.92 1.35
N VAL A 338 -15.73 4.78 0.73
CA VAL A 338 -14.45 5.14 1.36
C VAL A 338 -14.38 6.62 1.73
N ARG A 339 -15.08 7.51 0.99
CA ARG A 339 -15.14 8.94 1.30
C ARG A 339 -16.13 9.24 2.42
N TYR A 340 -17.29 8.57 2.43
CA TYR A 340 -18.29 8.72 3.49
C TYR A 340 -17.72 8.24 4.83
N ALA A 341 -16.94 7.16 4.84
CA ALA A 341 -16.30 6.67 6.06
C ALA A 341 -15.39 7.72 6.73
N GLN A 342 -14.73 8.59 5.95
CA GLN A 342 -13.87 9.67 6.48
C GLN A 342 -14.65 10.75 7.25
N LEU A 343 -15.97 10.82 7.11
CA LEU A 343 -16.81 11.82 7.80
C LEU A 343 -17.17 11.41 9.22
N PHE A 344 -16.93 10.16 9.61
CA PHE A 344 -17.27 9.60 10.91
C PHE A 344 -16.03 9.19 11.68
N LYS A 345 -16.12 9.14 13.01
CA LYS A 345 -15.04 8.67 13.87
C LYS A 345 -15.00 7.14 13.88
N ILE A 346 -13.98 6.57 13.29
CA ILE A 346 -13.70 5.13 13.39
C ILE A 346 -12.90 4.88 14.68
N PRO A 347 -13.25 3.84 15.48
CA PRO A 347 -12.50 3.50 16.69
C PRO A 347 -11.02 3.19 16.34
N ARG A 348 -10.10 3.66 17.19
CA ARG A 348 -8.65 3.62 16.91
C ARG A 348 -8.04 2.24 16.69
N LYS A 349 -8.67 1.20 17.22
CA LYS A 349 -8.21 -0.19 17.09
C LYS A 349 -8.83 -0.93 15.91
N VAL A 350 -9.69 -0.27 15.14
CA VAL A 350 -10.26 -0.83 13.92
C VAL A 350 -9.26 -0.66 12.79
N GLU A 351 -8.86 -1.77 12.21
CA GLU A 351 -8.05 -1.78 10.99
C GLU A 351 -8.93 -1.46 9.79
N VAL A 352 -8.48 -0.57 8.90
CA VAL A 352 -9.27 -0.14 7.74
C VAL A 352 -8.57 -0.52 6.46
N CYS A 353 -9.22 -1.36 5.66
CA CYS A 353 -8.74 -1.86 4.39
C CYS A 353 -9.57 -1.33 3.22
N CYS A 354 -8.93 -1.06 2.09
CA CYS A 354 -9.60 -0.70 0.84
C CYS A 354 -8.66 -0.98 -0.34
N ASN A 355 -9.21 -1.47 -1.45
CA ASN A 355 -8.46 -1.70 -2.68
C ASN A 355 -8.16 -0.37 -3.38
N ARG A 356 -7.12 0.37 -2.91
CA ARG A 356 -6.78 1.71 -3.38
C ARG A 356 -5.67 1.76 -4.42
N GLY A 357 -5.05 0.63 -4.77
CA GLY A 357 -3.98 0.58 -5.76
C GLY A 357 -4.42 1.17 -7.10
N THR A 358 -5.43 0.59 -7.71
CA THR A 358 -6.07 1.10 -8.93
C THR A 358 -7.40 1.80 -8.66
N ALA A 359 -7.91 1.67 -7.45
CA ALA A 359 -9.21 2.19 -7.00
C ALA A 359 -10.41 1.69 -7.84
N GLY A 360 -10.31 0.49 -8.42
CA GLY A 360 -11.41 -0.20 -9.09
C GLY A 360 -12.56 -0.51 -8.14
N ILE A 361 -13.77 -0.67 -8.67
CA ILE A 361 -14.96 -0.99 -7.86
C ILE A 361 -15.20 -2.49 -7.73
N GLU A 362 -14.49 -3.29 -8.48
CA GLU A 362 -14.49 -4.75 -8.42
C GLU A 362 -13.58 -5.29 -7.30
N GLY A 363 -13.81 -6.51 -6.89
CA GLY A 363 -12.93 -7.29 -6.02
C GLY A 363 -12.97 -6.97 -4.53
N SER A 364 -13.57 -5.86 -4.07
CA SER A 364 -13.57 -5.47 -2.66
C SER A 364 -14.13 -6.55 -1.73
N LEU A 365 -15.25 -7.19 -2.09
CA LEU A 365 -15.82 -8.29 -1.32
C LEU A 365 -14.91 -9.52 -1.32
N SER A 366 -14.34 -9.87 -2.47
CA SER A 366 -13.43 -11.02 -2.57
C SER A 366 -12.15 -10.83 -1.74
N THR A 367 -11.62 -9.60 -1.70
CA THR A 367 -10.49 -9.26 -0.82
C THR A 367 -10.87 -9.42 0.66
N ALA A 368 -12.05 -8.92 1.05
CA ALA A 368 -12.54 -9.06 2.43
C ALA A 368 -12.73 -10.52 2.84
N ILE A 369 -13.27 -11.37 1.96
CA ILE A 369 -13.43 -12.81 2.21
C ILE A 369 -12.06 -13.48 2.39
N GLY A 370 -11.10 -13.17 1.51
CA GLY A 370 -9.73 -13.71 1.63
C GLY A 370 -9.05 -13.28 2.92
N TYR A 371 -9.21 -12.03 3.31
CA TYR A 371 -8.70 -11.52 4.58
C TYR A 371 -9.32 -12.25 5.78
N ALA A 372 -10.64 -12.38 5.79
CA ALA A 372 -11.39 -12.99 6.88
C ALA A 372 -11.07 -14.48 7.08
N HIS A 373 -10.63 -15.18 6.02
CA HIS A 373 -10.30 -16.60 6.09
C HIS A 373 -9.17 -16.91 7.08
N LEU A 374 -8.24 -15.99 7.29
CA LEU A 374 -7.11 -16.14 8.22
C LEU A 374 -7.25 -15.25 9.46
N SER A 375 -8.36 -14.51 9.59
CA SER A 375 -8.53 -13.54 10.67
C SER A 375 -9.34 -14.12 11.81
N ASP A 376 -8.85 -13.97 13.03
CA ASP A 376 -9.63 -14.18 14.26
C ASP A 376 -10.47 -12.95 14.64
N LYS A 377 -10.36 -11.87 13.86
CA LYS A 377 -11.11 -10.62 14.05
C LYS A 377 -12.42 -10.64 13.26
N LEU A 378 -13.44 -9.99 13.81
CA LEU A 378 -14.71 -9.73 13.13
C LEU A 378 -14.58 -8.63 12.08
#